data_24d2d2edba2022513ff2a7164bca5141
#
_entry.id   24d2d2edba2022513ff2a7164bca5141
#
_cell.length_a   1.000
_cell.length_b   1.000
_cell.length_c   1.000
_cell.angle_alpha   90.00
_cell.angle_beta   90.00
_cell.angle_gamma   90.00
#
_symmetry.space_group_name_H-M   'P 1'
#
loop_
_entity.id
_entity.type
_entity.pdbx_description
1 polymer ?
#
loop_
_entity_poly.entity_id
_entity_poly.type
_entity_poly.pdbx_seq_one_letter_code
_entity_poly.pdbx_strand_id
1 'polypeptide(L)'
;LAKVDPAAAARIHATDPQRIQRALEVYRLSGRSISDWQRESVAASQRFPCRVLKLAVAPHDRSVLHARIEARFDAMLDAGFLDEVRALREMPALREHPAPLDLPALRAVGYRQAWAHLDGVLSAAEFRDRAIFATRQLAKRQLTWLRGGLELQWFDPASDRARLMQALQGFLRR
;
A
#
# COMPACT_ATOMS: atom_id res chain seq x y z
N LEU A 1 -23.99 -5.80 -9.35
CA LEU A 1 -22.84 -5.78 -10.24
C LEU A 1 -23.06 -6.70 -11.45
N ALA A 2 -23.61 -7.91 -11.27
CA ALA A 2 -23.81 -8.89 -12.34
C ALA A 2 -24.56 -8.36 -13.58
N LYS A 3 -25.47 -7.40 -13.41
CA LYS A 3 -26.24 -6.79 -14.52
C LYS A 3 -25.44 -5.81 -15.37
N VAL A 4 -24.41 -5.15 -14.78
CA VAL A 4 -23.66 -4.06 -15.46
C VAL A 4 -22.22 -4.47 -15.84
N ASP A 5 -21.66 -5.46 -15.13
CA ASP A 5 -20.34 -6.01 -15.37
C ASP A 5 -20.25 -7.46 -14.91
N PRO A 6 -20.73 -8.42 -15.74
CA PRO A 6 -20.69 -9.84 -15.41
C PRO A 6 -19.25 -10.35 -15.21
N ALA A 7 -18.29 -9.81 -15.95
CA ALA A 7 -16.88 -10.22 -15.85
C ALA A 7 -16.25 -9.80 -14.51
N ALA A 8 -16.54 -8.60 -14.03
CA ALA A 8 -16.13 -8.18 -12.70
C ALA A 8 -16.86 -8.95 -11.61
N ALA A 9 -18.16 -9.23 -11.80
CA ALA A 9 -18.96 -9.99 -10.83
C ALA A 9 -18.43 -11.41 -10.63
N ALA A 10 -17.92 -12.06 -11.67
CA ALA A 10 -17.31 -13.39 -11.58
C ALA A 10 -15.97 -13.40 -10.82
N ARG A 11 -15.23 -12.29 -10.81
CA ARG A 11 -13.90 -12.17 -10.17
C ARG A 11 -13.96 -11.64 -8.75
N ILE A 12 -14.92 -10.76 -8.47
CA ILE A 12 -15.03 -10.08 -7.18
C ILE A 12 -15.87 -10.94 -6.26
N HIS A 13 -15.32 -11.29 -5.10
CA HIS A 13 -16.06 -12.07 -4.11
C HIS A 13 -17.29 -11.28 -3.61
N ALA A 14 -18.40 -11.96 -3.40
CA ALA A 14 -19.68 -11.34 -3.02
C ALA A 14 -19.61 -10.55 -1.70
N THR A 15 -18.66 -10.89 -0.82
CA THR A 15 -18.41 -10.20 0.47
C THR A 15 -17.34 -9.11 0.38
N ASP A 16 -16.94 -8.68 -0.83
CA ASP A 16 -16.01 -7.56 -1.01
C ASP A 16 -16.78 -6.29 -1.42
N PRO A 17 -17.41 -5.57 -0.47
CA PRO A 17 -18.27 -4.44 -0.76
C PRO A 17 -17.48 -3.30 -1.41
N GLN A 18 -16.21 -3.13 -1.04
CA GLN A 18 -15.37 -2.04 -1.54
C GLN A 18 -15.10 -2.18 -3.05
N ARG A 19 -14.76 -3.38 -3.50
CA ARG A 19 -14.55 -3.63 -4.94
C ARG A 19 -15.85 -3.61 -5.72
N ILE A 20 -16.94 -4.11 -5.16
CA ILE A 20 -18.28 -4.05 -5.78
C ILE A 20 -18.69 -2.59 -5.94
N GLN A 21 -18.59 -1.78 -4.89
CA GLN A 21 -18.90 -0.37 -4.91
C GLN A 21 -18.08 0.36 -5.97
N ARG A 22 -16.76 0.15 -6.00
CA ARG A 22 -15.86 0.78 -6.99
C ARG A 22 -16.26 0.46 -8.43
N ALA A 23 -16.62 -0.79 -8.72
CA ALA A 23 -17.06 -1.17 -10.07
C ALA A 23 -18.39 -0.50 -10.47
N LEU A 24 -19.33 -0.37 -9.52
CA LEU A 24 -20.60 0.32 -9.74
C LEU A 24 -20.42 1.84 -9.89
N GLU A 25 -19.52 2.45 -9.11
CA GLU A 25 -19.17 3.88 -9.24
C GLU A 25 -18.62 4.19 -10.63
N VAL A 26 -17.66 3.37 -11.11
CA VAL A 26 -17.10 3.53 -12.46
C VAL A 26 -18.22 3.48 -13.51
N TYR A 27 -19.10 2.49 -13.41
CA TYR A 27 -20.22 2.38 -14.35
C TYR A 27 -21.17 3.59 -14.28
N ARG A 28 -21.54 4.05 -13.08
CA ARG A 28 -22.42 5.20 -12.91
C ARG A 28 -21.84 6.50 -13.45
N LEU A 29 -20.53 6.70 -13.29
CA LEU A 29 -19.85 7.92 -13.72
C LEU A 29 -19.53 7.93 -15.23
N SER A 30 -19.23 6.77 -15.82
CA SER A 30 -18.74 6.69 -17.18
C SER A 30 -19.70 6.04 -18.19
N GLY A 31 -20.76 5.39 -17.73
CA GLY A 31 -21.64 4.57 -18.55
C GLY A 31 -21.01 3.26 -19.07
N ARG A 32 -19.75 2.97 -18.68
CA ARG A 32 -18.99 1.81 -19.14
C ARG A 32 -18.54 0.96 -17.98
N SER A 33 -18.42 -0.37 -18.19
CA SER A 33 -17.98 -1.28 -17.14
C SER A 33 -16.49 -1.11 -16.79
N ILE A 34 -16.11 -1.41 -15.54
CA ILE A 34 -14.71 -1.39 -15.13
C ILE A 34 -13.89 -2.44 -15.92
N SER A 35 -14.51 -3.56 -16.32
CA SER A 35 -13.87 -4.58 -17.13
C SER A 35 -13.57 -4.11 -18.55
N ASP A 36 -14.41 -3.25 -19.13
CA ASP A 36 -14.15 -2.64 -20.45
C ASP A 36 -12.98 -1.66 -20.38
N TRP A 37 -12.95 -0.81 -19.35
CA TRP A 37 -11.83 0.11 -19.12
C TRP A 37 -10.51 -0.63 -18.93
N GLN A 38 -10.51 -1.74 -18.18
CA GLN A 38 -9.32 -2.56 -17.95
C GLN A 38 -8.82 -3.20 -19.25
N ARG A 39 -9.70 -3.73 -20.09
CA ARG A 39 -9.32 -4.32 -21.39
C ARG A 39 -8.68 -3.27 -22.31
N GLU A 40 -9.27 -2.10 -22.39
CA GLU A 40 -8.75 -1.00 -23.20
C GLU A 40 -7.41 -0.49 -22.67
N SER A 41 -7.26 -0.37 -21.34
CA SER A 41 -6.01 0.01 -20.69
C SER A 41 -4.88 -0.98 -20.98
N VAL A 42 -5.15 -2.28 -20.97
CA VAL A 42 -4.16 -3.31 -21.33
C VAL A 42 -3.74 -3.15 -22.79
N ALA A 43 -4.68 -2.91 -23.70
CA ALA A 43 -4.39 -2.67 -25.11
C ALA A 43 -3.59 -1.37 -25.32
N ALA A 44 -3.89 -0.32 -24.54
CA ALA A 44 -3.17 0.96 -24.59
C ALA A 44 -1.77 0.89 -23.93
N SER A 45 -1.58 0.06 -22.92
CA SER A 45 -0.29 -0.09 -22.22
C SER A 45 0.81 -0.66 -23.11
N GLN A 46 0.45 -1.36 -24.17
CA GLN A 46 1.39 -1.81 -25.20
C GLN A 46 1.95 -0.67 -26.06
N ARG A 47 1.42 0.54 -25.94
CA ARG A 47 1.82 1.74 -26.70
C ARG A 47 2.48 2.81 -25.84
N PHE A 48 2.99 2.45 -24.66
CA PHE A 48 3.71 3.44 -23.85
C PHE A 48 4.93 3.94 -24.62
N PRO A 49 5.00 5.26 -24.94
CA PRO A 49 5.96 5.78 -25.92
C PRO A 49 7.40 5.84 -25.38
N CYS A 50 7.61 5.48 -24.13
CA CYS A 50 8.91 5.54 -23.49
C CYS A 50 9.41 4.14 -23.13
N ARG A 51 10.74 3.96 -23.17
CA ARG A 51 11.36 2.79 -22.56
C ARG A 51 11.20 2.85 -21.05
N VAL A 52 10.91 1.74 -20.43
CA VAL A 52 10.73 1.65 -18.97
C VAL A 52 11.64 0.56 -18.42
N LEU A 53 12.47 0.91 -17.44
CA LEU A 53 13.21 -0.04 -16.62
C LEU A 53 12.48 -0.19 -15.29
N LYS A 54 12.02 -1.40 -15.01
CA LYS A 54 11.30 -1.71 -13.77
C LYS A 54 12.25 -2.42 -12.79
N LEU A 55 12.51 -1.78 -11.67
CA LEU A 55 13.40 -2.30 -10.63
C LEU A 55 12.64 -2.48 -9.32
N ALA A 56 12.86 -3.60 -8.65
CA ALA A 56 12.38 -3.84 -7.31
C ALA A 56 13.57 -3.99 -6.36
N VAL A 57 13.58 -3.20 -5.30
CA VAL A 57 14.65 -3.21 -4.29
C VAL A 57 14.08 -3.72 -2.97
N ALA A 58 14.51 -4.90 -2.55
CA ALA A 58 14.08 -5.50 -1.29
C ALA A 58 15.15 -6.47 -0.78
N PRO A 59 15.31 -6.63 0.55
CA PRO A 59 16.15 -7.67 1.09
C PRO A 59 15.72 -9.06 0.61
N HIS A 60 16.65 -9.91 0.24
CA HIS A 60 16.38 -11.31 -0.10
C HIS A 60 15.82 -12.08 1.10
N ASP A 61 16.38 -11.82 2.28
CA ASP A 61 15.91 -12.42 3.52
C ASP A 61 14.82 -11.57 4.16
N ARG A 62 13.66 -12.22 4.37
CA ARG A 62 12.50 -11.62 5.03
C ARG A 62 12.80 -11.24 6.49
N SER A 63 13.68 -11.93 7.17
CA SER A 63 14.07 -11.62 8.55
C SER A 63 14.71 -10.24 8.65
N VAL A 64 15.55 -9.89 7.69
CA VAL A 64 16.17 -8.55 7.57
C VAL A 64 15.11 -7.48 7.38
N LEU A 65 14.11 -7.72 6.53
CA LEU A 65 13.00 -6.77 6.34
C LEU A 65 12.21 -6.59 7.63
N HIS A 66 11.92 -7.68 8.34
CA HIS A 66 11.16 -7.64 9.60
C HIS A 66 11.92 -6.90 10.70
N ALA A 67 13.24 -7.12 10.83
CA ALA A 67 14.08 -6.40 11.78
C ALA A 67 14.15 -4.88 11.45
N ARG A 68 14.24 -4.51 10.17
CA ARG A 68 14.20 -3.10 9.75
C ARG A 68 12.86 -2.44 10.03
N ILE A 69 11.75 -3.15 9.85
CA ILE A 69 10.40 -2.64 10.18
C ILE A 69 10.31 -2.33 11.68
N GLU A 70 10.80 -3.24 12.50
CA GLU A 70 10.79 -3.11 13.96
C GLU A 70 11.65 -1.94 14.41
N ALA A 71 12.93 -1.91 14.03
CA ALA A 71 13.84 -0.83 14.37
C ALA A 71 13.34 0.55 13.89
N ARG A 72 12.74 0.60 12.68
CA ARG A 72 12.15 1.84 12.18
C ARG A 72 10.97 2.31 13.04
N PHE A 73 10.11 1.39 13.47
CA PHE A 73 8.95 1.75 14.29
C PHE A 73 9.39 2.25 15.65
N ASP A 74 10.38 1.61 16.27
CA ASP A 74 10.97 2.07 17.54
C ASP A 74 11.57 3.48 17.39
N ALA A 75 12.36 3.71 16.34
CA ALA A 75 12.90 5.03 16.05
C ALA A 75 11.81 6.10 15.80
N MET A 76 10.66 5.73 15.21
CA MET A 76 9.52 6.65 15.06
C MET A 76 8.91 7.00 16.42
N LEU A 77 8.80 6.05 17.33
CA LEU A 77 8.32 6.31 18.70
C LEU A 77 9.27 7.27 19.43
N ASP A 78 10.56 7.02 19.37
CA ASP A 78 11.61 7.85 19.97
C ASP A 78 11.61 9.28 19.37
N ALA A 79 11.27 9.42 18.09
CA ALA A 79 11.17 10.69 17.40
C ALA A 79 9.84 11.45 17.65
N GLY A 80 8.97 10.95 18.52
CA GLY A 80 7.74 11.63 18.92
C GLY A 80 6.49 11.30 18.08
N PHE A 81 6.41 10.12 17.48
CA PHE A 81 5.25 9.72 16.69
C PHE A 81 3.92 9.81 17.47
N LEU A 82 3.92 9.48 18.78
CA LEU A 82 2.71 9.63 19.60
C LEU A 82 2.33 11.09 19.82
N ASP A 83 3.30 12.01 19.90
CA ASP A 83 3.02 13.43 20.05
C ASP A 83 2.44 14.01 18.75
N GLU A 84 2.92 13.57 17.59
CA GLU A 84 2.30 13.87 16.31
C GLU A 84 0.83 13.45 16.29
N VAL A 85 0.52 12.22 16.70
CA VAL A 85 -0.87 11.73 16.70
C VAL A 85 -1.74 12.50 17.71
N ARG A 86 -1.21 12.88 18.87
CA ARG A 86 -1.91 13.77 19.84
C ARG A 86 -2.23 15.12 19.20
N ALA A 87 -1.25 15.75 18.55
CA ALA A 87 -1.46 17.02 17.87
C ALA A 87 -2.51 16.93 16.76
N LEU A 88 -2.51 15.83 15.97
CA LEU A 88 -3.53 15.58 14.96
C LEU A 88 -4.93 15.48 15.57
N ARG A 89 -5.10 14.82 16.71
CA ARG A 89 -6.39 14.67 17.41
C ARG A 89 -6.97 16.01 17.86
N GLU A 90 -6.12 16.97 18.20
CA GLU A 90 -6.53 18.30 18.63
C GLU A 90 -6.89 19.23 17.46
N MET A 91 -6.58 18.86 16.23
CA MET A 91 -6.97 19.67 15.05
C MET A 91 -8.49 19.77 14.95
N PRO A 92 -9.08 20.99 14.83
CA PRO A 92 -10.54 21.15 14.78
C PRO A 92 -11.21 20.27 13.74
N ALA A 93 -10.63 20.17 12.54
CA ALA A 93 -11.15 19.35 11.44
C ALA A 93 -11.21 17.85 11.75
N LEU A 94 -10.34 17.33 12.63
CA LEU A 94 -10.35 15.91 13.03
C LEU A 94 -11.15 15.69 14.30
N ARG A 95 -11.11 16.61 15.24
CA ARG A 95 -11.86 16.55 16.50
C ARG A 95 -13.38 16.59 16.26
N GLU A 96 -13.81 17.40 15.30
CA GLU A 96 -15.23 17.56 14.95
C GLU A 96 -15.71 16.52 13.91
N HIS A 97 -14.81 15.74 13.34
CA HIS A 97 -15.16 14.73 12.35
C HIS A 97 -15.84 13.52 13.01
N PRO A 98 -17.03 13.08 12.54
CA PRO A 98 -17.77 11.98 13.16
C PRO A 98 -17.03 10.64 13.11
N ALA A 99 -16.11 10.46 12.15
CA ALA A 99 -15.33 9.24 11.96
C ALA A 99 -13.92 9.56 11.44
N PRO A 100 -13.04 10.18 12.25
CA PRO A 100 -11.73 10.64 11.77
C PRO A 100 -10.85 9.50 11.25
N LEU A 101 -10.94 8.31 11.83
CA LEU A 101 -10.18 7.13 11.39
C LEU A 101 -10.61 6.56 10.04
N ASP A 102 -11.70 7.05 9.45
CA ASP A 102 -12.12 6.68 8.10
C ASP A 102 -11.48 7.56 7.02
N LEU A 103 -10.86 8.65 7.41
CA LEU A 103 -10.09 9.49 6.49
C LEU A 103 -8.89 8.73 5.92
N PRO A 104 -8.60 8.84 4.62
CA PRO A 104 -7.53 8.08 3.95
C PRO A 104 -6.16 8.23 4.63
N ALA A 105 -5.80 9.43 5.09
CA ALA A 105 -4.52 9.69 5.76
C ALA A 105 -4.39 8.90 7.08
N LEU A 106 -5.45 8.83 7.89
CA LEU A 106 -5.45 8.14 9.17
C LEU A 106 -5.62 6.61 9.04
N ARG A 107 -5.90 6.11 7.83
CA ARG A 107 -5.84 4.68 7.51
C ARG A 107 -4.41 4.16 7.33
N ALA A 108 -3.42 5.03 7.25
CA ALA A 108 -2.02 4.60 7.19
C ALA A 108 -1.66 3.75 8.43
N VAL A 109 -0.80 2.75 8.18
CA VAL A 109 -0.38 1.83 9.24
C VAL A 109 0.36 2.60 10.33
N GLY A 110 0.00 2.33 11.58
CA GLY A 110 0.53 3.03 12.76
C GLY A 110 -0.50 3.98 13.38
N TYR A 111 -1.18 4.82 12.60
CA TYR A 111 -2.11 5.82 13.14
C TYR A 111 -3.30 5.21 13.86
N ARG A 112 -3.96 4.19 13.30
CA ARG A 112 -5.08 3.51 13.99
C ARG A 112 -4.66 2.88 15.30
N GLN A 113 -3.48 2.26 15.31
CA GLN A 113 -2.94 1.62 16.51
C GLN A 113 -2.56 2.65 17.57
N ALA A 114 -1.93 3.77 17.15
CA ALA A 114 -1.60 4.89 18.01
C ALA A 114 -2.87 5.53 18.62
N TRP A 115 -3.90 5.69 17.78
CA TRP A 115 -5.19 6.24 18.22
C TRP A 115 -5.83 5.35 19.29
N ALA A 116 -5.89 4.03 19.05
CA ALA A 116 -6.43 3.09 20.03
C ALA A 116 -5.62 3.05 21.36
N HIS A 117 -4.30 3.25 21.28
CA HIS A 117 -3.46 3.39 22.47
C HIS A 117 -3.77 4.68 23.23
N LEU A 118 -3.90 5.81 22.54
CA LEU A 118 -4.25 7.09 23.16
C LEU A 118 -5.68 7.11 23.74
N ASP A 119 -6.57 6.26 23.24
CA ASP A 119 -7.91 6.02 23.81
C ASP A 119 -7.89 5.03 25.01
N GLY A 120 -6.71 4.53 25.40
CA GLY A 120 -6.59 3.57 26.50
C GLY A 120 -7.04 2.14 26.16
N VAL A 121 -7.36 1.86 24.88
CA VAL A 121 -7.80 0.52 24.41
C VAL A 121 -6.62 -0.45 24.31
N LEU A 122 -5.43 0.04 24.03
CA LEU A 122 -4.20 -0.74 23.90
C LEU A 122 -3.15 -0.26 24.90
N SER A 123 -2.48 -1.19 25.55
CA SER A 123 -1.23 -0.89 26.25
C SER A 123 -0.13 -0.46 25.27
N ALA A 124 0.95 0.14 25.77
CA ALA A 124 2.08 0.57 24.93
C ALA A 124 2.72 -0.62 24.18
N ALA A 125 2.86 -1.76 24.84
CA ALA A 125 3.39 -2.98 24.25
C ALA A 125 2.47 -3.52 23.14
N GLU A 126 1.17 -3.64 23.38
CA GLU A 126 0.20 -4.09 22.39
C GLU A 126 0.13 -3.16 21.19
N PHE A 127 0.18 -1.86 21.42
CA PHE A 127 0.23 -0.85 20.35
C PHE A 127 1.44 -1.07 19.44
N ARG A 128 2.65 -1.18 20.04
CA ARG A 128 3.89 -1.44 19.31
C ARG A 128 3.80 -2.71 18.48
N ASP A 129 3.41 -3.82 19.09
CA ASP A 129 3.34 -5.11 18.42
C ASP A 129 2.31 -5.12 17.28
N ARG A 130 1.13 -4.54 17.48
CA ARG A 130 0.10 -4.44 16.45
C ARG A 130 0.52 -3.56 15.28
N ALA A 131 1.23 -2.46 15.53
CA ALA A 131 1.73 -1.58 14.48
C ALA A 131 2.82 -2.25 13.64
N ILE A 132 3.77 -2.93 14.30
CA ILE A 132 4.81 -3.73 13.63
C ILE A 132 4.18 -4.86 12.81
N PHE A 133 3.24 -5.61 13.38
CA PHE A 133 2.52 -6.67 12.68
C PHE A 133 1.80 -6.15 11.44
N ALA A 134 1.04 -5.05 11.57
CA ALA A 134 0.31 -4.44 10.46
C ALA A 134 1.27 -3.98 9.34
N THR A 135 2.44 -3.43 9.70
CA THR A 135 3.48 -3.04 8.75
C THR A 135 4.07 -4.25 8.02
N ARG A 136 4.35 -5.34 8.74
CA ARG A 136 4.80 -6.61 8.13
C ARG A 136 3.77 -7.18 7.15
N GLN A 137 2.47 -7.09 7.48
CA GLN A 137 1.39 -7.51 6.57
C GLN A 137 1.29 -6.61 5.33
N LEU A 138 1.50 -5.30 5.49
CA LEU A 138 1.57 -4.37 4.35
C LEU A 138 2.73 -4.73 3.43
N ALA A 139 3.92 -4.93 3.98
CA ALA A 139 5.11 -5.34 3.22
C ALA A 139 4.89 -6.67 2.48
N LYS A 140 4.27 -7.67 3.13
CA LYS A 140 3.88 -8.93 2.48
C LYS A 140 2.98 -8.70 1.27
N ARG A 141 1.94 -7.86 1.39
CA ARG A 141 1.04 -7.54 0.28
C ARG A 141 1.77 -6.83 -0.86
N GLN A 142 2.65 -5.87 -0.55
CA GLN A 142 3.47 -5.19 -1.56
C GLN A 142 4.36 -6.17 -2.34
N LEU A 143 5.08 -7.06 -1.64
CA LEU A 143 5.92 -8.06 -2.28
C LEU A 143 5.11 -9.06 -3.13
N THR A 144 3.93 -9.47 -2.67
CA THR A 144 3.03 -10.35 -3.42
C THR A 144 2.54 -9.65 -4.70
N TRP A 145 2.15 -8.38 -4.60
CA TRP A 145 1.72 -7.60 -5.76
C TRP A 145 2.86 -7.41 -6.77
N LEU A 146 4.06 -7.06 -6.30
CA LEU A 146 5.23 -6.88 -7.16
C LEU A 146 5.61 -8.18 -7.90
N ARG A 147 5.40 -9.35 -7.29
CA ARG A 147 5.67 -10.66 -7.91
C ARG A 147 4.58 -11.11 -8.88
N GLY A 148 3.40 -10.50 -8.80
CA GLY A 148 2.18 -10.97 -9.49
C GLY A 148 1.99 -10.45 -10.92
N GLY A 149 3.03 -10.29 -11.73
CA GLY A 149 2.86 -10.01 -13.17
C GLY A 149 3.63 -8.82 -13.73
N LEU A 150 4.55 -8.27 -12.97
CA LEU A 150 5.49 -7.26 -13.47
C LEU A 150 6.82 -7.94 -13.80
N GLU A 151 7.35 -7.73 -15.01
CA GLU A 151 8.73 -8.07 -15.34
C GLU A 151 9.66 -7.12 -14.57
N LEU A 152 10.05 -7.53 -13.36
CA LEU A 152 10.88 -6.75 -12.46
C LEU A 152 12.27 -7.37 -12.32
N GLN A 153 13.29 -6.55 -12.38
CA GLN A 153 14.62 -6.93 -11.95
C GLN A 153 14.73 -6.70 -10.44
N TRP A 154 15.02 -7.77 -9.69
CA TRP A 154 15.11 -7.72 -8.23
C TRP A 154 16.53 -7.52 -7.76
N PHE A 155 16.70 -6.66 -6.77
CA PHE A 155 17.99 -6.31 -6.18
C PHE A 155 17.89 -6.25 -4.65
N ASP A 156 18.84 -6.86 -3.98
CA ASP A 156 19.04 -6.64 -2.54
C ASP A 156 19.89 -5.38 -2.34
N PRO A 157 19.41 -4.39 -1.54
CA PRO A 157 20.16 -3.15 -1.31
C PRO A 157 21.49 -3.35 -0.61
N ALA A 158 21.72 -4.48 0.07
CA ALA A 158 22.95 -4.78 0.77
C ALA A 158 23.99 -5.43 -0.14
N SER A 159 23.58 -6.35 -1.03
CA SER A 159 24.50 -7.16 -1.84
C SER A 159 24.55 -6.80 -3.33
N ASP A 160 23.45 -6.24 -3.88
CA ASP A 160 23.30 -6.07 -5.32
C ASP A 160 23.55 -4.65 -5.84
N ARG A 161 24.14 -3.77 -5.02
CA ARG A 161 24.36 -2.36 -5.40
C ARG A 161 25.07 -2.18 -6.75
N ALA A 162 26.13 -2.95 -6.98
CA ALA A 162 26.90 -2.88 -8.23
C ALA A 162 26.05 -3.34 -9.44
N ARG A 163 25.30 -4.44 -9.30
CA ARG A 163 24.38 -4.94 -10.34
C ARG A 163 23.27 -3.93 -10.64
N LEU A 164 22.70 -3.30 -9.61
CA LEU A 164 21.69 -2.26 -9.77
C LEU A 164 22.22 -1.06 -10.58
N MET A 165 23.42 -0.58 -10.21
CA MET A 165 24.07 0.53 -10.94
C MET A 165 24.39 0.16 -12.39
N GLN A 166 24.84 -1.06 -12.64
CA GLN A 166 25.08 -1.56 -13.99
C GLN A 166 23.80 -1.64 -14.82
N ALA A 167 22.68 -2.10 -14.24
CA ALA A 167 21.39 -2.13 -14.91
C ALA A 167 20.90 -0.72 -15.29
N LEU A 168 21.04 0.26 -14.38
CA LEU A 168 20.72 1.66 -14.64
C LEU A 168 21.57 2.26 -15.75
N GLN A 169 22.88 2.09 -15.68
CA GLN A 169 23.81 2.60 -16.69
C GLN A 169 23.56 1.96 -18.08
N GLY A 170 23.29 0.65 -18.11
CA GLY A 170 22.97 -0.07 -19.34
C GLY A 170 21.65 0.41 -19.98
N PHE A 171 20.68 0.82 -19.15
CA PHE A 171 19.42 1.40 -19.64
C PHE A 171 19.60 2.82 -20.20
N LEU A 172 20.42 3.65 -19.54
CA LEU A 172 20.66 5.05 -19.95
C LEU A 172 21.51 5.19 -21.22
N ARG A 173 22.36 4.20 -21.51
CA ARG A 173 23.23 4.21 -22.71
C ARG A 173 22.54 3.77 -24.00
N ARG A 174 21.37 3.22 -23.92
CA ARG A 174 20.52 2.79 -25.06
C ARG A 174 19.45 3.82 -25.39
#